data_5ad48934a481f21058fcf168547245b2
#
_entry.id   5ad48934a481f21058fcf168547245b2
#
_cell.length_a   1.000
_cell.length_b   1.000
_cell.length_c   1.000
_cell.angle_alpha   90.00
_cell.angle_beta   90.00
_cell.angle_gamma   90.00
#
_symmetry.space_group_name_H-M   'P 1'
#
loop_
_entity.id
_entity.type
_entity.pdbx_description
1 polymer ?
#
loop_
_entity_poly.entity_id
_entity_poly.type
_entity_poly.pdbx_seq_one_letter_code
_entity_poly.pdbx_strand_id
1 'polypeptide(L)'
;MDVVKARLGALKGLGETFLGPRDVVAVDIGSYAIKVVLLKQEGAALRLKAWGHLPIGAKAEASPEERKIEIINSLRGFLIEKSVGVREAATALSGNAVIVRYVKFPRLTKTELQTTLATEAEPFIPFDINEVQLGFYILSEMVEDGQKKIETVLVAAKKELVAARVEILQGAGLTPAIMDVDSFALENVHERIRDRKEGQAATLYLNIGHLVTNLSIVESGVTRVVRDVFISGSTMTKAIAKAFQCEPAKADELKKRHGVIVESTEKEKTLAEGNREALGVSQAIGQVARDLVGEVHRSVDFYLSQGPDRAIARIVLSGGTACAKNLDKHLSGELKVPVTVLDPFVFVSGAEAVPADLRPAFGVAVGLALRRNRDWE
;
A
#
# COMPACT_ATOMS: atom_id res chain seq x y z
N MET A 1 2.03 13.52 5.83
CA MET A 1 2.67 13.63 4.50
C MET A 1 1.60 13.80 3.44
N ASP A 2 1.53 14.97 2.82
CA ASP A 2 0.49 15.31 1.84
C ASP A 2 0.98 15.05 0.43
N VAL A 3 0.69 13.89 -0.07
CA VAL A 3 1.24 13.45 -1.35
C VAL A 3 0.14 13.39 -2.39
N VAL A 4 -0.05 14.42 -3.15
CA VAL A 4 -1.03 14.60 -4.23
C VAL A 4 -2.36 15.19 -3.76
N LYS A 5 -2.49 16.50 -3.86
CA LYS A 5 -3.74 17.24 -3.65
C LYS A 5 -4.51 17.36 -4.96
N ALA A 6 -5.57 16.59 -5.14
CA ALA A 6 -6.59 16.97 -6.09
C ALA A 6 -7.46 18.07 -5.46
N ARG A 7 -7.09 19.33 -5.66
CA ARG A 7 -7.94 20.46 -5.29
C ARG A 7 -9.02 20.61 -6.35
N LEU A 8 -10.14 19.94 -6.16
CA LEU A 8 -11.40 20.37 -6.77
C LEU A 8 -11.77 21.67 -6.06
N GLY A 9 -11.91 22.76 -6.83
CA GLY A 9 -12.26 24.07 -6.31
C GLY A 9 -13.47 24.02 -5.40
N ALA A 10 -13.22 23.98 -4.09
CA ALA A 10 -14.25 24.06 -3.10
C ALA A 10 -14.78 25.49 -3.10
N LEU A 11 -16.04 25.64 -3.41
CA LEU A 11 -16.83 26.80 -2.98
C LEU A 11 -16.64 26.92 -1.48
N LYS A 12 -15.86 27.89 -1.03
CA LYS A 12 -15.68 28.23 0.38
C LYS A 12 -17.03 28.68 0.95
N GLY A 13 -17.75 27.75 1.58
CA GLY A 13 -18.86 28.08 2.43
C GLY A 13 -18.33 28.76 3.70
N LEU A 14 -18.83 29.91 4.05
CA LEU A 14 -18.47 30.72 5.24
C LEU A 14 -18.62 30.01 6.60
N GLY A 15 -19.04 28.73 6.63
CA GLY A 15 -19.24 27.92 7.85
C GLY A 15 -18.09 26.96 8.20
N GLU A 16 -17.10 26.74 7.32
CA GLU A 16 -16.05 25.71 7.53
C GLU A 16 -14.90 26.15 8.42
N THR A 17 -14.77 27.42 8.73
CA THR A 17 -13.61 28.01 9.45
C THR A 17 -13.55 27.63 10.93
N PHE A 18 -14.60 27.04 11.50
CA PHE A 18 -14.69 26.69 12.93
C PHE A 18 -14.67 25.19 13.24
N LEU A 19 -14.63 24.32 12.24
CA LEU A 19 -14.60 22.87 12.43
C LEU A 19 -13.17 22.35 12.30
N GLY A 20 -12.65 21.74 13.37
CA GLY A 20 -11.34 21.08 13.37
C GLY A 20 -11.25 19.93 12.34
N PRO A 21 -10.04 19.30 12.23
CA PRO A 21 -9.83 18.16 11.32
C PRO A 21 -10.85 17.04 11.55
N ARG A 22 -11.43 16.50 10.48
CA ARG A 22 -12.47 15.47 10.52
C ARG A 22 -11.94 14.12 10.09
N ASP A 23 -12.63 13.07 10.56
CA ASP A 23 -12.40 11.71 10.09
C ASP A 23 -12.71 11.59 8.60
N VAL A 24 -11.97 10.71 7.91
CA VAL A 24 -12.18 10.39 6.50
C VAL A 24 -12.54 8.93 6.33
N VAL A 25 -13.33 8.62 5.30
CA VAL A 25 -13.51 7.23 4.86
C VAL A 25 -12.28 6.83 4.06
N ALA A 26 -11.54 5.86 4.55
CA ALA A 26 -10.42 5.28 3.81
C ALA A 26 -10.93 4.27 2.78
N VAL A 27 -10.52 4.45 1.53
CA VAL A 27 -10.90 3.60 0.40
C VAL A 27 -9.65 3.17 -0.35
N ASP A 28 -9.18 1.97 -0.09
CA ASP A 28 -8.11 1.33 -0.85
C ASP A 28 -8.74 0.53 -2.01
N ILE A 29 -8.56 1.02 -3.23
CA ILE A 29 -9.09 0.39 -4.45
C ILE A 29 -8.00 -0.47 -5.08
N GLY A 30 -7.95 -1.72 -4.64
CA GLY A 30 -7.04 -2.71 -5.19
C GLY A 30 -7.53 -3.33 -6.50
N SER A 31 -6.69 -4.21 -7.07
CA SER A 31 -7.03 -4.93 -8.30
C SER A 31 -7.91 -6.19 -8.06
N TYR A 32 -8.00 -6.68 -6.82
CA TYR A 32 -8.80 -7.85 -6.44
C TYR A 32 -10.04 -7.46 -5.62
N ALA A 33 -9.89 -6.51 -4.71
CA ALA A 33 -10.96 -6.05 -3.82
C ALA A 33 -10.77 -4.59 -3.44
N ILE A 34 -11.88 -3.94 -3.09
CA ILE A 34 -11.87 -2.63 -2.42
C ILE A 34 -11.84 -2.90 -0.92
N LYS A 35 -10.94 -2.22 -0.18
CA LYS A 35 -10.95 -2.26 1.28
C LYS A 35 -11.40 -0.89 1.79
N VAL A 36 -12.40 -0.87 2.64
CA VAL A 36 -12.97 0.34 3.24
C VAL A 36 -12.76 0.29 4.73
N VAL A 37 -12.27 1.37 5.31
CA VAL A 37 -12.10 1.52 6.77
C VAL A 37 -12.57 2.91 7.19
N LEU A 38 -13.38 2.95 8.24
CA LEU A 38 -13.72 4.19 8.95
C LEU A 38 -13.28 4.04 10.40
N LEU A 39 -12.30 4.83 10.80
CA LEU A 39 -11.88 4.98 12.18
C LEU A 39 -12.46 6.26 12.77
N LYS A 40 -12.79 6.21 14.06
CA LYS A 40 -13.19 7.39 14.83
C LYS A 40 -12.23 7.59 15.99
N GLN A 41 -11.78 8.82 16.15
CA GLN A 41 -11.02 9.22 17.34
C GLN A 41 -11.96 9.34 18.55
N GLU A 42 -11.70 8.58 19.60
CA GLU A 42 -12.42 8.63 20.89
C GLU A 42 -11.40 8.91 22.01
N GLY A 43 -11.17 10.19 22.29
CA GLY A 43 -10.08 10.60 23.18
C GLY A 43 -8.70 10.25 22.58
N ALA A 44 -7.89 9.49 23.31
CA ALA A 44 -6.59 9.00 22.81
C ALA A 44 -6.70 7.70 21.99
N ALA A 45 -7.86 7.03 22.01
CA ALA A 45 -8.07 5.74 21.34
C ALA A 45 -8.67 5.91 19.94
N LEU A 46 -8.38 4.94 19.07
CA LEU A 46 -9.02 4.80 17.77
C LEU A 46 -10.02 3.64 17.82
N ARG A 47 -11.21 3.86 17.30
CA ARG A 47 -12.26 2.85 17.23
C ARG A 47 -12.69 2.59 15.79
N LEU A 48 -12.80 1.31 15.44
CA LEU A 48 -13.36 0.88 14.17
C LEU A 48 -14.88 1.12 14.15
N LYS A 49 -15.36 1.93 13.18
CA LYS A 49 -16.78 2.22 13.00
C LYS A 49 -17.39 1.45 11.84
N ALA A 50 -16.63 1.31 10.76
CA ALA A 50 -17.02 0.50 9.61
C ALA A 50 -15.79 -0.10 8.95
N TRP A 51 -15.94 -1.29 8.40
CA TRP A 51 -14.96 -1.93 7.56
C TRP A 51 -15.64 -2.75 6.47
N GLY A 52 -14.99 -2.91 5.33
CA GLY A 52 -15.47 -3.70 4.22
C GLY A 52 -14.33 -4.25 3.39
N HIS A 53 -14.46 -5.52 3.00
CA HIS A 53 -13.64 -6.17 1.98
C HIS A 53 -14.59 -6.55 0.84
N LEU A 54 -14.56 -5.78 -0.25
CA LEU A 54 -15.50 -5.88 -1.36
C LEU A 54 -14.78 -6.48 -2.57
N PRO A 55 -14.89 -7.78 -2.83
CA PRO A 55 -14.27 -8.38 -4.01
C PRO A 55 -14.80 -7.72 -5.28
N ILE A 56 -13.90 -7.47 -6.23
CA ILE A 56 -14.25 -6.98 -7.55
C ILE A 56 -14.46 -8.22 -8.42
N GLY A 57 -15.73 -8.49 -8.76
CA GLY A 57 -16.14 -9.67 -9.48
C GLY A 57 -15.95 -9.56 -11.00
N ALA A 58 -15.22 -8.55 -11.47
CA ALA A 58 -15.05 -8.28 -12.88
C ALA A 58 -14.65 -9.56 -13.64
N LYS A 59 -15.48 -9.94 -14.63
CA LYS A 59 -15.13 -10.98 -15.59
C LYS A 59 -13.76 -10.63 -16.18
N ALA A 60 -12.95 -11.63 -16.49
CA ALA A 60 -11.61 -11.42 -17.05
C ALA A 60 -11.61 -10.53 -18.31
N GLU A 61 -12.74 -10.45 -19.00
CA GLU A 61 -12.98 -9.71 -20.23
C GLU A 61 -13.66 -8.34 -20.03
N ALA A 62 -13.95 -7.93 -18.76
CA ALA A 62 -14.61 -6.67 -18.49
C ALA A 62 -13.75 -5.48 -18.94
N SER A 63 -14.36 -4.54 -19.64
CA SER A 63 -13.71 -3.28 -20.03
C SER A 63 -13.34 -2.44 -18.80
N PRO A 64 -12.37 -1.52 -18.91
CA PRO A 64 -12.03 -0.61 -17.81
C PRO A 64 -13.25 0.18 -17.30
N GLU A 65 -14.17 0.54 -18.17
CA GLU A 65 -15.39 1.27 -17.82
C GLU A 65 -16.39 0.40 -17.04
N GLU A 66 -16.63 -0.84 -17.48
CA GLU A 66 -17.48 -1.80 -16.75
C GLU A 66 -16.93 -2.05 -15.34
N ARG A 67 -15.61 -2.23 -15.24
CA ARG A 67 -14.93 -2.40 -13.96
C ARG A 67 -15.09 -1.16 -13.07
N LYS A 68 -14.97 0.04 -13.62
CA LYS A 68 -15.19 1.31 -12.89
C LYS A 68 -16.62 1.38 -12.33
N ILE A 69 -17.62 1.06 -13.15
CA ILE A 69 -19.03 1.05 -12.75
C ILE A 69 -19.28 0.04 -11.63
N GLU A 70 -18.70 -1.16 -11.73
CA GLU A 70 -18.80 -2.19 -10.68
C GLU A 70 -18.22 -1.70 -9.35
N ILE A 71 -17.01 -1.11 -9.37
CA ILE A 71 -16.37 -0.53 -8.19
C ILE A 71 -17.25 0.54 -7.55
N ILE A 72 -17.80 1.46 -8.36
CA ILE A 72 -18.70 2.52 -7.88
C ILE A 72 -19.93 1.94 -7.21
N ASN A 73 -20.57 0.96 -7.84
CA ASN A 73 -21.79 0.35 -7.31
C ASN A 73 -21.52 -0.43 -6.03
N SER A 74 -20.45 -1.22 -5.96
CA SER A 74 -20.05 -1.97 -4.77
C SER A 74 -19.73 -1.02 -3.61
N LEU A 75 -18.98 0.04 -3.86
CA LEU A 75 -18.64 1.02 -2.83
C LEU A 75 -19.88 1.78 -2.34
N ARG A 76 -20.73 2.24 -3.25
CA ARG A 76 -22.01 2.91 -2.90
C ARG A 76 -22.92 2.00 -2.08
N GLY A 77 -23.08 0.74 -2.50
CA GLY A 77 -23.88 -0.25 -1.78
C GLY A 77 -23.38 -0.44 -0.34
N PHE A 78 -22.07 -0.59 -0.16
CA PHE A 78 -21.45 -0.70 1.16
C PHE A 78 -21.70 0.53 2.04
N LEU A 79 -21.52 1.75 1.49
CA LEU A 79 -21.73 2.99 2.25
C LEU A 79 -23.16 3.13 2.74
N ILE A 80 -24.13 2.70 1.94
CA ILE A 80 -25.56 2.70 2.32
C ILE A 80 -25.82 1.62 3.37
N GLU A 81 -25.40 0.38 3.14
CA GLU A 81 -25.61 -0.76 4.06
C GLU A 81 -25.05 -0.47 5.45
N LYS A 82 -23.84 0.07 5.52
CA LYS A 82 -23.19 0.41 6.80
C LYS A 82 -23.58 1.78 7.36
N SER A 83 -24.50 2.50 6.71
CA SER A 83 -24.96 3.84 7.12
C SER A 83 -23.79 4.81 7.37
N VAL A 84 -22.80 4.81 6.48
CA VAL A 84 -21.60 5.63 6.61
C VAL A 84 -21.97 7.10 6.36
N GLY A 85 -21.96 7.91 7.42
CA GLY A 85 -22.32 9.34 7.37
C GLY A 85 -21.19 10.28 6.92
N VAL A 86 -19.93 9.83 7.01
CA VAL A 86 -18.77 10.59 6.56
C VAL A 86 -18.71 10.61 5.02
N ARG A 87 -18.51 11.78 4.44
CA ARG A 87 -18.46 11.95 2.98
C ARG A 87 -17.06 12.18 2.43
N GLU A 88 -16.17 12.73 3.23
CA GLU A 88 -14.79 12.98 2.84
C GLU A 88 -14.00 11.66 2.83
N ALA A 89 -13.28 11.42 1.74
CA ALA A 89 -12.57 10.16 1.53
C ALA A 89 -11.06 10.38 1.36
N ALA A 90 -10.29 9.43 1.90
CA ALA A 90 -8.88 9.24 1.60
C ALA A 90 -8.71 8.00 0.73
N THR A 91 -7.90 8.10 -0.32
CA THR A 91 -7.52 6.96 -1.17
C THR A 91 -6.04 7.00 -1.48
N ALA A 92 -5.50 5.91 -2.02
CA ALA A 92 -4.10 5.82 -2.40
C ALA A 92 -3.92 5.39 -3.86
N LEU A 93 -2.73 5.69 -4.37
CA LEU A 93 -2.26 5.35 -5.70
C LEU A 93 -1.00 4.50 -5.59
N SER A 94 -0.81 3.60 -6.54
CA SER A 94 0.41 2.80 -6.73
C SER A 94 0.52 2.33 -8.18
N GLY A 95 1.61 1.63 -8.48
CA GLY A 95 1.86 1.05 -9.80
C GLY A 95 2.62 1.99 -10.74
N ASN A 96 2.79 1.56 -11.98
CA ASN A 96 3.63 2.21 -13.00
C ASN A 96 3.32 3.69 -13.27
N ALA A 97 2.12 4.13 -12.92
CA ALA A 97 1.66 5.50 -13.15
C ALA A 97 2.01 6.45 -12.00
N VAL A 98 2.71 5.95 -10.96
CA VAL A 98 3.12 6.71 -9.77
C VAL A 98 4.62 6.61 -9.58
N ILE A 99 5.28 7.73 -9.45
CA ILE A 99 6.73 7.82 -9.21
C ILE A 99 6.97 8.54 -7.90
N VAL A 100 7.81 7.96 -7.06
CA VAL A 100 8.31 8.57 -5.83
C VAL A 100 9.82 8.74 -5.95
N ARG A 101 10.33 9.93 -5.68
CA ARG A 101 11.76 10.25 -5.70
C ARG A 101 12.16 11.03 -4.45
N TYR A 102 13.33 10.73 -3.94
CA TYR A 102 13.99 11.51 -2.89
C TYR A 102 15.05 12.37 -3.59
N VAL A 103 14.84 13.68 -3.57
CA VAL A 103 15.65 14.63 -4.33
C VAL A 103 16.17 15.71 -3.39
N LYS A 104 17.42 16.11 -3.60
CA LYS A 104 18.03 17.23 -2.91
C LYS A 104 17.96 18.45 -3.81
N PHE A 105 17.21 19.47 -3.40
CA PHE A 105 17.16 20.75 -4.08
C PHE A 105 18.03 21.78 -3.36
N PRO A 106 18.48 22.85 -4.02
CA PRO A 106 18.97 24.05 -3.34
C PRO A 106 17.97 24.50 -2.29
N ARG A 107 18.44 25.22 -1.27
CA ARG A 107 17.54 25.73 -0.22
C ARG A 107 16.50 26.67 -0.82
N LEU A 108 15.27 26.20 -0.86
CA LEU A 108 14.06 26.91 -1.27
C LEU A 108 13.05 26.87 -0.13
N THR A 109 12.26 27.90 0.00
CA THR A 109 11.06 27.86 0.85
C THR A 109 9.99 26.97 0.22
N LYS A 110 9.01 26.51 1.01
CA LYS A 110 7.87 25.73 0.50
C LYS A 110 7.16 26.44 -0.67
N THR A 111 7.00 27.77 -0.57
CA THR A 111 6.34 28.58 -1.60
C THR A 111 7.16 28.67 -2.88
N GLU A 112 8.46 28.91 -2.77
CA GLU A 112 9.36 28.96 -3.93
C GLU A 112 9.39 27.60 -4.66
N LEU A 113 9.61 26.49 -3.92
CA LEU A 113 9.60 25.17 -4.50
C LEU A 113 8.24 24.84 -5.15
N GLN A 114 7.13 25.27 -4.56
CA GLN A 114 5.80 25.05 -5.13
C GLN A 114 5.64 25.75 -6.47
N THR A 115 6.25 26.92 -6.64
CA THR A 115 6.18 27.71 -7.88
C THR A 115 7.07 27.13 -8.99
N THR A 116 8.24 26.63 -8.63
CA THR A 116 9.22 26.07 -9.59
C THR A 116 9.15 24.56 -9.72
N LEU A 117 8.21 23.90 -9.01
CA LEU A 117 8.17 22.45 -8.85
C LEU A 117 8.20 21.69 -10.19
N ALA A 118 7.47 22.13 -11.19
CA ALA A 118 7.42 21.46 -12.49
C ALA A 118 8.81 21.43 -13.16
N THR A 119 9.50 22.57 -13.17
CA THR A 119 10.85 22.70 -13.76
C THR A 119 11.88 21.91 -12.97
N GLU A 120 11.84 21.98 -11.64
CA GLU A 120 12.77 21.28 -10.76
C GLU A 120 12.56 19.76 -10.76
N ALA A 121 11.32 19.30 -10.96
CA ALA A 121 10.96 17.89 -10.95
C ALA A 121 11.21 17.18 -12.29
N GLU A 122 11.16 17.90 -13.40
CA GLU A 122 11.25 17.32 -14.76
C GLU A 122 12.40 16.35 -14.96
N PRO A 123 13.66 16.63 -14.49
CA PRO A 123 14.78 15.69 -14.67
C PRO A 123 14.61 14.34 -13.95
N PHE A 124 13.72 14.26 -12.97
CA PHE A 124 13.52 13.08 -12.12
C PHE A 124 12.29 12.25 -12.49
N ILE A 125 11.44 12.76 -13.39
CA ILE A 125 10.17 12.16 -13.76
C ILE A 125 10.26 11.58 -15.17
N PRO A 126 10.05 10.25 -15.38
CA PRO A 126 10.15 9.61 -16.68
C PRO A 126 8.85 9.76 -17.51
N PHE A 127 8.04 10.78 -17.23
CA PHE A 127 6.80 11.10 -17.91
C PHE A 127 6.83 12.56 -18.37
N ASP A 128 5.98 12.90 -19.35
CA ASP A 128 5.74 14.32 -19.65
C ASP A 128 5.20 15.03 -18.40
N ILE A 129 5.88 16.09 -18.00
CA ILE A 129 5.54 16.87 -16.82
C ILE A 129 4.10 17.43 -16.86
N ASN A 130 3.59 17.67 -18.09
CA ASN A 130 2.23 18.14 -18.30
C ASN A 130 1.17 17.06 -18.11
N GLU A 131 1.55 15.77 -18.17
CA GLU A 131 0.64 14.63 -18.00
C GLU A 131 0.54 14.15 -16.54
N VAL A 132 1.37 14.71 -15.64
CA VAL A 132 1.40 14.28 -14.25
C VAL A 132 0.87 15.34 -13.29
N GLN A 133 0.31 14.87 -12.19
CA GLN A 133 0.04 15.66 -10.99
C GLN A 133 1.24 15.51 -10.07
N LEU A 134 1.82 16.64 -9.66
CA LEU A 134 2.97 16.68 -8.77
C LEU A 134 2.56 16.96 -7.32
N GLY A 135 3.26 16.33 -6.39
CA GLY A 135 3.23 16.61 -4.97
C GLY A 135 4.64 16.55 -4.39
N PHE A 136 4.89 17.27 -3.32
CA PHE A 136 6.17 17.23 -2.62
C PHE A 136 6.02 17.42 -1.12
N TYR A 137 7.04 16.97 -0.39
CA TYR A 137 7.18 17.23 1.03
C TYR A 137 8.67 17.42 1.36
N ILE A 138 8.99 18.52 2.06
CA ILE A 138 10.36 18.80 2.53
C ILE A 138 10.59 17.99 3.80
N LEU A 139 11.54 17.06 3.75
CA LEU A 139 11.89 16.16 4.87
C LEU A 139 12.80 16.86 5.87
N SER A 140 13.86 17.51 5.36
CA SER A 140 14.89 18.15 6.20
C SER A 140 15.65 19.23 5.45
N GLU A 141 16.25 20.15 6.21
CA GLU A 141 17.31 21.02 5.70
C GLU A 141 18.67 20.37 6.02
N MET A 142 19.61 20.46 5.09
CA MET A 142 20.94 19.90 5.23
C MET A 142 22.01 20.80 4.62
N VAL A 143 23.25 20.56 5.00
CA VAL A 143 24.42 21.17 4.35
C VAL A 143 25.22 20.05 3.66
N GLU A 144 25.44 20.18 2.36
CA GLU A 144 26.22 19.23 1.57
C GLU A 144 27.18 20.04 0.67
N ASP A 145 28.44 19.69 0.69
CA ASP A 145 29.50 20.42 -0.05
C ASP A 145 29.53 21.94 0.24
N GLY A 146 29.24 22.33 1.48
CA GLY A 146 29.17 23.73 1.91
C GLY A 146 27.93 24.49 1.45
N GLN A 147 27.02 23.85 0.71
CA GLN A 147 25.78 24.44 0.23
C GLN A 147 24.59 24.00 1.07
N LYS A 148 23.69 24.97 1.37
CA LYS A 148 22.41 24.66 2.02
C LYS A 148 21.46 24.02 1.01
N LYS A 149 20.98 22.83 1.33
CA LYS A 149 20.03 22.05 0.50
C LYS A 149 18.83 21.63 1.33
N ILE A 150 17.75 21.28 0.66
CA ILE A 150 16.58 20.62 1.24
C ILE A 150 16.47 19.21 0.67
N GLU A 151 16.27 18.23 1.54
CA GLU A 151 15.88 16.89 1.15
C GLU A 151 14.35 16.84 0.99
N THR A 152 13.89 16.40 -0.16
CA THR A 152 12.48 16.46 -0.54
C THR A 152 12.00 15.12 -1.09
N VAL A 153 10.85 14.68 -0.63
CA VAL A 153 10.07 13.64 -1.33
C VAL A 153 9.28 14.31 -2.44
N LEU A 154 9.48 13.83 -3.65
CA LEU A 154 8.74 14.23 -4.84
C LEU A 154 7.86 13.05 -5.28
N VAL A 155 6.59 13.34 -5.55
CA VAL A 155 5.64 12.37 -6.10
C VAL A 155 5.06 12.90 -7.38
N ALA A 156 5.05 12.06 -8.41
CA ALA A 156 4.36 12.32 -9.65
C ALA A 156 3.38 11.18 -9.93
N ALA A 157 2.13 11.50 -10.19
CA ALA A 157 1.10 10.55 -10.58
C ALA A 157 0.46 10.97 -11.89
N LYS A 158 0.25 10.04 -12.82
CA LYS A 158 -0.44 10.35 -14.08
C LYS A 158 -1.82 10.93 -13.81
N LYS A 159 -2.15 12.04 -14.47
CA LYS A 159 -3.43 12.75 -14.31
C LYS A 159 -4.63 11.86 -14.61
N GLU A 160 -4.52 10.95 -15.57
CA GLU A 160 -5.56 9.98 -15.91
C GLU A 160 -5.88 9.04 -14.73
N LEU A 161 -4.86 8.56 -14.00
CA LEU A 161 -5.05 7.71 -12.83
C LEU A 161 -5.70 8.49 -11.68
N VAL A 162 -5.26 9.72 -11.45
CA VAL A 162 -5.85 10.62 -10.46
C VAL A 162 -7.32 10.88 -10.78
N ALA A 163 -7.63 11.22 -12.04
CA ALA A 163 -8.99 11.47 -12.50
C ALA A 163 -9.90 10.24 -12.32
N ALA A 164 -9.43 9.06 -12.71
CA ALA A 164 -10.18 7.82 -12.54
C ALA A 164 -10.52 7.53 -11.07
N ARG A 165 -9.59 7.79 -10.13
CA ARG A 165 -9.85 7.64 -8.69
C ARG A 165 -10.88 8.65 -8.18
N VAL A 166 -10.78 9.91 -8.63
CA VAL A 166 -11.75 10.97 -8.31
C VAL A 166 -13.15 10.58 -8.79
N GLU A 167 -13.28 10.14 -10.05
CA GLU A 167 -14.55 9.71 -10.64
C GLU A 167 -15.19 8.56 -9.85
N ILE A 168 -14.40 7.56 -9.44
CA ILE A 168 -14.90 6.43 -8.64
C ILE A 168 -15.45 6.91 -7.31
N LEU A 169 -14.70 7.73 -6.57
CA LEU A 169 -15.13 8.22 -5.26
C LEU A 169 -16.39 9.10 -5.38
N GLN A 170 -16.40 10.03 -6.33
CA GLN A 170 -17.56 10.90 -6.59
C GLN A 170 -18.78 10.09 -7.04
N GLY A 171 -18.59 9.12 -7.93
CA GLY A 171 -19.63 8.20 -8.37
C GLY A 171 -20.24 7.40 -7.20
N ALA A 172 -19.46 7.07 -6.19
CA ALA A 172 -19.94 6.42 -4.97
C ALA A 172 -20.61 7.39 -3.95
N GLY A 173 -20.59 8.71 -4.22
CA GLY A 173 -21.15 9.74 -3.34
C GLY A 173 -20.18 10.24 -2.27
N LEU A 174 -18.87 10.03 -2.48
CA LEU A 174 -17.79 10.51 -1.61
C LEU A 174 -17.10 11.75 -2.22
N THR A 175 -16.58 12.61 -1.36
CA THR A 175 -15.75 13.76 -1.75
C THR A 175 -14.28 13.39 -1.55
N PRO A 176 -13.46 13.30 -2.62
CA PRO A 176 -12.03 13.06 -2.49
C PRO A 176 -11.35 14.18 -1.72
N ALA A 177 -10.86 13.90 -0.51
CA ALA A 177 -10.16 14.87 0.33
C ALA A 177 -8.65 14.64 0.31
N ILE A 178 -8.23 13.37 0.30
CA ILE A 178 -6.82 12.99 0.34
C ILE A 178 -6.56 11.92 -0.74
N MET A 179 -5.48 12.13 -1.49
CA MET A 179 -4.92 11.13 -2.39
C MET A 179 -3.46 10.90 -1.99
N ASP A 180 -3.17 9.71 -1.49
CA ASP A 180 -1.88 9.32 -0.94
C ASP A 180 -1.18 8.29 -1.84
N VAL A 181 -0.05 7.75 -1.40
CA VAL A 181 0.64 6.62 -2.02
C VAL A 181 0.56 5.43 -1.06
N ASP A 182 0.37 4.21 -1.58
CA ASP A 182 0.23 2.99 -0.77
C ASP A 182 1.35 2.84 0.28
N SER A 183 2.60 3.13 -0.11
CA SER A 183 3.76 3.05 0.79
C SER A 183 3.70 4.06 1.94
N PHE A 184 3.18 5.26 1.71
CA PHE A 184 3.04 6.27 2.76
C PHE A 184 1.85 6.00 3.67
N ALA A 185 0.79 5.38 3.13
CA ALA A 185 -0.27 4.85 3.99
C ALA A 185 0.27 3.77 4.95
N LEU A 186 1.13 2.86 4.48
CA LEU A 186 1.80 1.88 5.35
C LEU A 186 2.77 2.53 6.34
N GLU A 187 3.45 3.62 5.97
CA GLU A 187 4.28 4.41 6.90
C GLU A 187 3.45 4.97 8.06
N ASN A 188 2.21 5.43 7.80
CA ASN A 188 1.31 5.86 8.87
C ASN A 188 0.98 4.73 9.86
N VAL A 189 0.82 3.49 9.38
CA VAL A 189 0.66 2.32 10.27
C VAL A 189 1.95 2.05 11.02
N HIS A 190 3.12 2.08 10.33
CA HIS A 190 4.43 1.88 10.94
C HIS A 190 4.64 2.79 12.14
N GLU A 191 4.33 4.09 12.02
CA GLU A 191 4.48 5.07 13.11
C GLU A 191 3.65 4.72 14.37
N ARG A 192 2.56 3.98 14.20
CA ARG A 192 1.71 3.53 15.32
C ARG A 192 2.21 2.26 16.01
N ILE A 193 2.86 1.38 15.24
CA ILE A 193 3.25 0.04 15.75
C ILE A 193 4.74 -0.09 16.03
N ARG A 194 5.58 0.85 15.58
CA ARG A 194 7.03 0.76 15.78
C ARG A 194 7.39 0.83 17.26
N ASP A 195 8.32 0.00 17.69
CA ASP A 195 8.99 0.21 18.96
C ASP A 195 10.03 1.32 18.81
N ARG A 196 9.83 2.44 19.51
CA ARG A 196 10.76 3.56 19.52
C ARG A 196 12.15 3.22 20.07
N LYS A 197 12.31 2.04 20.66
CA LYS A 197 13.57 1.53 21.18
C LYS A 197 14.37 0.72 20.14
N GLU A 198 13.80 0.40 18.98
CA GLU A 198 14.45 -0.45 17.96
C GLU A 198 15.61 0.23 17.20
N GLY A 199 16.17 1.33 17.67
CA GLY A 199 17.35 1.95 17.06
C GLY A 199 17.11 2.52 15.65
N GLN A 200 18.19 2.62 14.84
CA GLN A 200 18.13 3.21 13.49
C GLN A 200 17.89 2.18 12.37
N ALA A 201 17.85 0.89 12.67
CA ALA A 201 17.68 -0.13 11.64
C ALA A 201 16.31 -0.04 10.96
N ALA A 202 16.31 -0.19 9.63
CA ALA A 202 15.12 -0.01 8.83
C ALA A 202 14.20 -1.24 8.85
N THR A 203 12.90 -0.99 8.63
CA THR A 203 11.89 -2.01 8.36
C THR A 203 11.56 -2.00 6.87
N LEU A 204 11.62 -3.17 6.23
CA LEU A 204 11.17 -3.35 4.86
C LEU A 204 9.72 -3.84 4.85
N TYR A 205 8.85 -3.14 4.15
CA TYR A 205 7.46 -3.56 3.91
C TYR A 205 7.32 -4.19 2.53
N LEU A 206 6.65 -5.34 2.49
CA LEU A 206 6.21 -6.00 1.27
C LEU A 206 4.68 -6.07 1.29
N ASN A 207 4.03 -5.14 0.60
CA ASN A 207 2.59 -5.17 0.40
C ASN A 207 2.28 -6.02 -0.85
N ILE A 208 2.10 -7.33 -0.64
CA ILE A 208 1.90 -8.29 -1.73
C ILE A 208 0.43 -8.28 -2.15
N GLY A 209 0.12 -7.48 -3.16
CA GLY A 209 -1.21 -7.35 -3.74
C GLY A 209 -1.54 -8.46 -4.74
N HIS A 210 -2.65 -8.27 -5.48
CA HIS A 210 -3.05 -9.21 -6.52
C HIS A 210 -2.23 -9.03 -7.81
N LEU A 211 -2.03 -7.82 -8.31
CA LEU A 211 -1.27 -7.55 -9.54
C LEU A 211 0.12 -6.97 -9.29
N VAL A 212 0.33 -6.29 -8.17
CA VAL A 212 1.57 -5.58 -7.83
C VAL A 212 1.95 -5.89 -6.39
N THR A 213 3.24 -5.98 -6.13
CA THR A 213 3.84 -5.92 -4.80
C THR A 213 4.51 -4.56 -4.64
N ASN A 214 4.05 -3.76 -3.67
CA ASN A 214 4.71 -2.52 -3.31
C ASN A 214 5.77 -2.83 -2.25
N LEU A 215 7.01 -2.50 -2.55
CA LEU A 215 8.14 -2.60 -1.66
C LEU A 215 8.46 -1.20 -1.13
N SER A 216 8.56 -1.06 0.18
CA SER A 216 9.05 0.18 0.79
C SER A 216 10.00 -0.12 1.95
N ILE A 217 11.02 0.73 2.12
CA ILE A 217 11.96 0.65 3.24
C ILE A 217 11.80 1.91 4.08
N VAL A 218 11.43 1.71 5.34
CA VAL A 218 11.18 2.79 6.32
C VAL A 218 12.32 2.81 7.34
N GLU A 219 13.04 3.92 7.40
CA GLU A 219 14.14 4.19 8.33
C GLU A 219 13.78 5.37 9.22
N SER A 220 13.80 5.17 10.53
CA SER A 220 13.48 6.22 11.52
C SER A 220 12.13 6.91 11.29
N GLY A 221 11.14 6.16 10.78
CA GLY A 221 9.80 6.67 10.50
C GLY A 221 9.66 7.43 9.18
N VAL A 222 10.67 7.39 8.33
CA VAL A 222 10.64 8.00 6.99
C VAL A 222 10.87 6.91 5.95
N THR A 223 9.98 6.81 4.97
CA THR A 223 10.18 5.93 3.83
C THR A 223 11.37 6.44 3.00
N ARG A 224 12.36 5.58 2.74
CA ARG A 224 13.58 5.89 1.98
C ARG A 224 13.60 5.29 0.59
N VAL A 225 12.93 4.16 0.42
CA VAL A 225 12.84 3.46 -0.86
C VAL A 225 11.38 3.12 -1.11
N VAL A 226 10.90 3.38 -2.31
CA VAL A 226 9.59 2.94 -2.82
C VAL A 226 9.80 2.30 -4.17
N ARG A 227 9.32 1.08 -4.35
CA ARG A 227 9.43 0.36 -5.61
C ARG A 227 8.23 -0.56 -5.81
N ASP A 228 7.68 -0.56 -7.01
CA ASP A 228 6.67 -1.52 -7.43
C ASP A 228 7.32 -2.70 -8.16
N VAL A 229 6.91 -3.91 -7.75
CA VAL A 229 7.39 -5.18 -8.29
C VAL A 229 6.19 -5.92 -8.86
N PHE A 230 6.32 -6.43 -10.11
CA PHE A 230 5.24 -7.12 -10.82
C PHE A 230 5.22 -8.63 -10.58
N ILE A 231 5.75 -9.07 -9.45
CA ILE A 231 5.64 -10.42 -8.90
C ILE A 231 4.66 -10.33 -7.72
N SER A 232 3.53 -11.04 -7.81
CA SER A 232 2.35 -10.77 -6.99
C SER A 232 1.50 -12.01 -6.75
N GLY A 233 0.37 -11.87 -6.08
CA GLY A 233 -0.58 -12.95 -5.85
C GLY A 233 -1.11 -13.58 -7.15
N SER A 234 -1.33 -12.80 -8.20
CA SER A 234 -1.76 -13.30 -9.50
C SER A 234 -0.66 -14.08 -10.22
N THR A 235 0.60 -13.72 -10.02
CA THR A 235 1.74 -14.48 -10.56
C THR A 235 1.78 -15.89 -9.94
N MET A 236 1.57 -15.98 -8.62
CA MET A 236 1.45 -17.26 -7.91
C MET A 236 0.25 -18.08 -8.41
N THR A 237 -0.93 -17.44 -8.56
CA THR A 237 -2.14 -18.10 -9.09
C THR A 237 -1.90 -18.63 -10.50
N LYS A 238 -1.27 -17.86 -11.39
CA LYS A 238 -0.93 -18.29 -12.75
C LYS A 238 0.06 -19.46 -12.76
N ALA A 239 1.05 -19.48 -11.88
CA ALA A 239 1.99 -20.58 -11.75
C ALA A 239 1.28 -21.88 -11.34
N ILE A 240 0.35 -21.81 -10.38
CA ILE A 240 -0.49 -22.94 -9.96
C ILE A 240 -1.40 -23.37 -11.10
N ALA A 241 -2.11 -22.46 -11.77
CA ALA A 241 -2.99 -22.75 -12.89
C ALA A 241 -2.26 -23.52 -14.01
N LYS A 242 -1.02 -23.07 -14.32
CA LYS A 242 -0.14 -23.75 -15.29
C LYS A 242 0.26 -25.15 -14.83
N ALA A 243 0.66 -25.30 -13.55
CA ALA A 243 1.12 -26.58 -13.02
C ALA A 243 0.00 -27.64 -12.97
N PHE A 244 -1.23 -27.22 -12.69
CA PHE A 244 -2.40 -28.11 -12.56
C PHE A 244 -3.32 -28.10 -13.79
N GLN A 245 -3.02 -27.31 -14.81
CA GLN A 245 -3.86 -27.14 -16.01
C GLN A 245 -5.31 -26.83 -15.65
N CYS A 246 -5.52 -25.92 -14.70
CA CYS A 246 -6.83 -25.57 -14.18
C CYS A 246 -7.13 -24.07 -14.34
N GLU A 247 -8.42 -23.72 -14.21
CA GLU A 247 -8.88 -22.33 -14.27
C GLU A 247 -8.28 -21.47 -13.13
N PRO A 248 -8.07 -20.17 -13.36
CA PRO A 248 -7.49 -19.25 -12.36
C PRO A 248 -8.25 -19.23 -11.03
N ALA A 249 -9.58 -19.35 -11.05
CA ALA A 249 -10.40 -19.39 -9.85
C ALA A 249 -10.04 -20.60 -8.99
N LYS A 250 -9.89 -21.80 -9.61
CA LYS A 250 -9.47 -23.01 -8.93
C LYS A 250 -8.05 -22.91 -8.38
N ALA A 251 -7.15 -22.33 -9.17
CA ALA A 251 -5.77 -22.10 -8.73
C ALA A 251 -5.69 -21.14 -7.51
N ASP A 252 -6.55 -20.13 -7.45
CA ASP A 252 -6.63 -19.21 -6.30
C ASP A 252 -7.16 -19.91 -5.03
N GLU A 253 -8.15 -20.82 -5.19
CA GLU A 253 -8.60 -21.69 -4.09
C GLU A 253 -7.48 -22.60 -3.57
N LEU A 254 -6.73 -23.23 -4.47
CA LEU A 254 -5.60 -24.10 -4.12
C LEU A 254 -4.51 -23.32 -3.39
N LYS A 255 -4.18 -22.12 -3.86
CA LYS A 255 -3.24 -21.20 -3.21
C LYS A 255 -3.64 -20.90 -1.76
N LYS A 256 -4.92 -20.53 -1.54
CA LYS A 256 -5.46 -20.22 -0.22
C LYS A 256 -5.49 -21.42 0.71
N ARG A 257 -5.79 -22.61 0.17
CA ARG A 257 -5.91 -23.86 0.94
C ARG A 257 -4.56 -24.38 1.41
N HIS A 258 -3.56 -24.40 0.54
CA HIS A 258 -2.31 -25.12 0.78
C HIS A 258 -1.14 -24.22 1.19
N GLY A 259 -0.97 -23.06 0.55
CA GLY A 259 0.15 -22.17 0.81
C GLY A 259 1.51 -22.80 0.49
N VAL A 260 2.50 -22.60 1.34
CA VAL A 260 3.87 -23.13 1.18
C VAL A 260 4.19 -24.13 2.28
N ILE A 261 4.79 -25.25 1.93
CA ILE A 261 5.33 -26.24 2.87
C ILE A 261 6.78 -25.87 3.12
N VAL A 262 7.10 -25.54 4.37
CA VAL A 262 8.44 -25.07 4.76
C VAL A 262 9.18 -26.09 5.63
N GLU A 263 8.48 -26.71 6.59
CA GLU A 263 9.08 -27.61 7.55
C GLU A 263 9.27 -29.01 6.95
N SER A 264 10.44 -29.64 7.19
CA SER A 264 10.75 -31.00 6.70
C SER A 264 9.74 -32.01 7.18
N THR A 265 9.29 -31.92 8.42
CA THR A 265 8.26 -32.79 9.01
C THR A 265 6.90 -32.65 8.31
N GLU A 266 6.49 -31.43 7.97
CA GLU A 266 5.26 -31.19 7.20
C GLU A 266 5.40 -31.78 5.79
N LYS A 267 6.57 -31.65 5.17
CA LYS A 267 6.85 -32.21 3.84
C LYS A 267 6.83 -33.74 3.84
N GLU A 268 7.49 -34.38 4.82
CA GLU A 268 7.48 -35.84 4.98
C GLU A 268 6.06 -36.39 5.19
N LYS A 269 5.28 -35.74 6.05
CA LYS A 269 3.89 -36.08 6.29
C LYS A 269 3.05 -35.96 5.03
N THR A 270 3.18 -34.85 4.29
CA THR A 270 2.46 -34.59 3.05
C THR A 270 2.81 -35.64 1.96
N LEU A 271 4.08 -36.08 1.90
CA LEU A 271 4.57 -37.13 1.04
C LEU A 271 3.97 -38.49 1.42
N ALA A 272 3.99 -38.82 2.73
CA ALA A 272 3.44 -40.10 3.24
C ALA A 272 1.93 -40.23 3.01
N GLU A 273 1.20 -39.10 3.11
CA GLU A 273 -0.23 -39.01 2.81
C GLU A 273 -0.54 -39.02 1.30
N GLY A 274 0.47 -38.98 0.43
CA GLY A 274 0.30 -38.94 -1.03
C GLY A 274 -0.35 -37.66 -1.54
N ASN A 275 -0.34 -36.57 -0.77
CA ASN A 275 -0.99 -35.30 -1.13
C ASN A 275 -0.16 -34.53 -2.18
N ARG A 276 -0.23 -35.01 -3.43
CA ARG A 276 0.48 -34.40 -4.57
C ARG A 276 0.02 -32.98 -4.87
N GLU A 277 -1.25 -32.67 -4.55
CA GLU A 277 -1.82 -31.30 -4.76
C GLU A 277 -1.08 -30.29 -3.88
N ALA A 278 -0.97 -30.53 -2.58
CA ALA A 278 -0.27 -29.63 -1.66
C ALA A 278 1.22 -29.44 -2.03
N LEU A 279 1.90 -30.53 -2.42
CA LEU A 279 3.30 -30.46 -2.85
C LEU A 279 3.47 -29.62 -4.12
N GLY A 280 2.63 -29.82 -5.13
CA GLY A 280 2.68 -29.08 -6.39
C GLY A 280 2.36 -27.60 -6.19
N VAL A 281 1.36 -27.26 -5.37
CA VAL A 281 1.03 -25.88 -5.02
C VAL A 281 2.19 -25.20 -4.30
N SER A 282 2.77 -25.86 -3.28
CA SER A 282 3.93 -25.36 -2.56
C SER A 282 5.12 -25.10 -3.48
N GLN A 283 5.39 -26.01 -4.42
CA GLN A 283 6.47 -25.85 -5.38
C GLN A 283 6.23 -24.64 -6.33
N ALA A 284 4.99 -24.49 -6.83
CA ALA A 284 4.62 -23.40 -7.72
C ALA A 284 4.74 -22.03 -7.03
N ILE A 285 4.25 -21.92 -5.79
CA ILE A 285 4.38 -20.67 -5.00
C ILE A 285 5.86 -20.40 -4.68
N GLY A 286 6.61 -21.42 -4.25
CA GLY A 286 8.01 -21.28 -3.89
C GLY A 286 8.89 -20.79 -5.06
N GLN A 287 8.57 -21.21 -6.31
CA GLN A 287 9.29 -20.70 -7.48
C GLN A 287 9.05 -19.19 -7.66
N VAL A 288 7.80 -18.74 -7.60
CA VAL A 288 7.46 -17.31 -7.73
C VAL A 288 8.02 -16.50 -6.56
N ALA A 289 8.02 -17.06 -5.34
CA ALA A 289 8.59 -16.43 -4.17
C ALA A 289 10.11 -16.20 -4.31
N ARG A 290 10.84 -17.13 -4.93
CA ARG A 290 12.29 -16.92 -5.22
C ARG A 290 12.53 -15.76 -6.17
N ASP A 291 11.69 -15.58 -7.18
CA ASP A 291 11.78 -14.43 -8.09
C ASP A 291 11.53 -13.12 -7.32
N LEU A 292 10.54 -13.12 -6.41
CA LEU A 292 10.29 -11.97 -5.52
C LEU A 292 11.49 -11.68 -4.60
N VAL A 293 12.10 -12.71 -4.03
CA VAL A 293 13.33 -12.59 -3.21
C VAL A 293 14.45 -11.90 -3.99
N GLY A 294 14.63 -12.24 -5.28
CA GLY A 294 15.58 -11.54 -6.14
C GLY A 294 15.31 -10.04 -6.28
N GLU A 295 14.04 -9.63 -6.39
CA GLU A 295 13.69 -8.21 -6.42
C GLU A 295 13.91 -7.51 -5.07
N VAL A 296 13.63 -8.22 -3.97
CA VAL A 296 13.90 -7.72 -2.62
C VAL A 296 15.40 -7.47 -2.43
N HIS A 297 16.25 -8.42 -2.80
CA HIS A 297 17.71 -8.25 -2.71
C HIS A 297 18.19 -7.03 -3.47
N ARG A 298 17.75 -6.82 -4.73
CA ARG A 298 18.11 -5.62 -5.50
C ARG A 298 17.75 -4.31 -4.80
N SER A 299 16.58 -4.28 -4.13
CA SER A 299 16.12 -3.08 -3.43
C SER A 299 16.85 -2.87 -2.10
N VAL A 300 17.20 -3.95 -1.41
CA VAL A 300 17.99 -3.92 -0.17
C VAL A 300 19.42 -3.48 -0.49
N ASP A 301 20.06 -4.05 -1.52
CA ASP A 301 21.41 -3.69 -1.94
C ASP A 301 21.51 -2.20 -2.31
N PHE A 302 20.50 -1.69 -3.04
CA PHE A 302 20.40 -0.27 -3.34
C PHE A 302 20.29 0.57 -2.05
N TYR A 303 19.47 0.17 -1.09
CA TYR A 303 19.32 0.89 0.17
C TYR A 303 20.62 0.86 0.98
N LEU A 304 21.26 -0.29 1.11
CA LEU A 304 22.52 -0.46 1.85
C LEU A 304 23.69 0.33 1.24
N SER A 305 23.72 0.45 -0.09
CA SER A 305 24.76 1.22 -0.79
C SER A 305 24.74 2.72 -0.49
N GLN A 306 23.65 3.24 0.07
CA GLN A 306 23.50 4.67 0.37
C GLN A 306 24.17 5.10 1.70
N GLY A 307 24.72 4.16 2.49
CA GLY A 307 25.44 4.49 3.73
C GLY A 307 25.94 3.26 4.46
N PRO A 308 27.11 3.37 5.16
CA PRO A 308 27.79 2.22 5.78
C PRO A 308 27.04 1.66 7.01
N ASP A 309 26.24 2.47 7.68
CA ASP A 309 25.55 2.08 8.91
C ASP A 309 24.12 1.59 8.68
N ARG A 310 23.71 1.42 7.41
CA ARG A 310 22.35 0.99 7.07
C ARG A 310 22.18 -0.50 7.25
N ALA A 311 21.04 -0.90 7.81
CA ALA A 311 20.68 -2.30 7.99
C ALA A 311 19.16 -2.47 7.92
N ILE A 312 18.71 -3.65 7.51
CA ILE A 312 17.32 -4.07 7.58
C ILE A 312 17.15 -4.95 8.81
N ALA A 313 16.36 -4.51 9.80
CA ALA A 313 16.10 -5.27 11.01
C ALA A 313 15.06 -6.36 10.82
N ARG A 314 14.02 -6.07 10.04
CA ARG A 314 12.90 -6.98 9.80
C ARG A 314 12.18 -6.67 8.50
N ILE A 315 11.37 -7.63 8.06
CA ILE A 315 10.47 -7.50 6.93
C ILE A 315 9.04 -7.68 7.43
N VAL A 316 8.14 -6.83 6.98
CA VAL A 316 6.71 -6.87 7.33
C VAL A 316 5.90 -7.12 6.08
N LEU A 317 5.15 -8.23 6.06
CA LEU A 317 4.25 -8.58 4.97
C LEU A 317 2.89 -7.93 5.19
N SER A 318 2.37 -7.31 4.15
CA SER A 318 1.02 -6.75 4.05
C SER A 318 0.38 -7.17 2.73
N GLY A 319 -0.90 -6.84 2.55
CA GLY A 319 -1.65 -7.20 1.35
C GLY A 319 -2.31 -8.57 1.43
N GLY A 320 -3.26 -8.81 0.53
CA GLY A 320 -4.07 -10.04 0.57
C GLY A 320 -3.28 -11.34 0.36
N THR A 321 -2.14 -11.26 -0.33
CA THR A 321 -1.28 -12.44 -0.55
C THR A 321 -0.42 -12.78 0.66
N ALA A 322 -0.18 -11.83 1.58
CA ALA A 322 0.51 -12.09 2.85
C ALA A 322 -0.23 -13.12 3.73
N CYS A 323 -1.52 -13.33 3.47
CA CYS A 323 -2.36 -14.33 4.15
C CYS A 323 -2.09 -15.78 3.67
N ALA A 324 -1.27 -15.98 2.62
CA ALA A 324 -0.93 -17.32 2.17
C ALA A 324 -0.13 -18.08 3.24
N LYS A 325 -0.62 -19.29 3.60
CA LYS A 325 -0.05 -20.09 4.68
C LYS A 325 1.47 -20.28 4.52
N ASN A 326 2.23 -19.98 5.57
CA ASN A 326 3.69 -20.11 5.68
C ASN A 326 4.51 -19.29 4.66
N LEU A 327 3.92 -18.34 3.95
CA LEU A 327 4.68 -17.48 3.04
C LEU A 327 5.72 -16.64 3.80
N ASP A 328 5.37 -16.16 4.99
CA ASP A 328 6.25 -15.45 5.91
C ASP A 328 7.47 -16.27 6.31
N LYS A 329 7.25 -17.53 6.72
CA LYS A 329 8.32 -18.47 7.07
C LYS A 329 9.24 -18.77 5.89
N HIS A 330 8.65 -18.98 4.71
CA HIS A 330 9.40 -19.24 3.49
C HIS A 330 10.29 -18.05 3.13
N LEU A 331 9.73 -16.84 3.10
CA LEU A 331 10.49 -15.62 2.82
C LEU A 331 11.57 -15.35 3.89
N SER A 332 11.27 -15.61 5.17
CA SER A 332 12.27 -15.49 6.24
C SER A 332 13.46 -16.45 6.04
N GLY A 333 13.16 -17.69 5.61
CA GLY A 333 14.19 -18.68 5.31
C GLY A 333 15.09 -18.29 4.12
N GLU A 334 14.53 -17.69 3.08
CA GLU A 334 15.25 -17.26 1.88
C GLU A 334 16.05 -15.97 2.12
N LEU A 335 15.42 -14.96 2.75
CA LEU A 335 16.00 -13.62 2.94
C LEU A 335 16.95 -13.53 4.15
N LYS A 336 16.93 -14.52 5.07
CA LYS A 336 17.73 -14.53 6.31
C LYS A 336 17.50 -13.33 7.23
N VAL A 337 16.29 -12.73 7.12
CA VAL A 337 15.82 -11.63 7.95
C VAL A 337 14.48 -12.05 8.56
N PRO A 338 14.19 -11.70 9.82
CA PRO A 338 12.87 -11.97 10.41
C PRO A 338 11.74 -11.38 9.55
N VAL A 339 10.76 -12.23 9.21
CA VAL A 339 9.57 -11.82 8.45
C VAL A 339 8.34 -12.01 9.32
N THR A 340 7.51 -10.98 9.41
CA THR A 340 6.25 -10.99 10.18
C THR A 340 5.10 -10.54 9.32
N VAL A 341 3.88 -11.01 9.62
CA VAL A 341 2.67 -10.57 8.93
C VAL A 341 2.05 -9.40 9.70
N LEU A 342 1.70 -8.34 8.98
CA LEU A 342 1.10 -7.14 9.56
C LEU A 342 -0.31 -7.40 10.07
N ASP A 343 -0.58 -7.10 11.34
CA ASP A 343 -1.92 -6.79 11.80
C ASP A 343 -2.05 -5.26 11.97
N PRO A 344 -2.69 -4.56 11.01
CA PRO A 344 -2.78 -3.11 11.06
C PRO A 344 -3.77 -2.60 12.11
N PHE A 345 -4.51 -3.50 12.78
CA PHE A 345 -5.55 -3.15 13.74
C PHE A 345 -5.11 -3.29 15.22
N VAL A 346 -3.86 -3.64 15.50
CA VAL A 346 -3.39 -3.90 16.89
C VAL A 346 -3.60 -2.72 17.86
N PHE A 347 -3.75 -1.51 17.34
CA PHE A 347 -3.99 -0.27 18.10
C PHE A 347 -5.43 0.26 17.93
N VAL A 348 -6.34 -0.53 17.34
CA VAL A 348 -7.71 -0.12 17.02
C VAL A 348 -8.70 -0.97 17.82
N SER A 349 -9.53 -0.34 18.64
CA SER A 349 -10.62 -1.01 19.35
C SER A 349 -11.79 -1.37 18.42
N GLY A 350 -12.50 -2.48 18.70
CA GLY A 350 -13.60 -2.98 17.86
C GLY A 350 -13.13 -3.70 16.59
N ALA A 351 -11.84 -3.98 16.47
CA ALA A 351 -11.26 -4.68 15.33
C ALA A 351 -11.48 -6.20 15.36
N GLU A 352 -12.04 -6.74 16.43
CA GLU A 352 -12.42 -8.16 16.57
C GLU A 352 -13.43 -8.59 15.50
N ALA A 353 -14.19 -7.62 14.96
CA ALA A 353 -15.13 -7.84 13.87
C ALA A 353 -14.42 -8.19 12.53
N VAL A 354 -13.12 -7.85 12.37
CA VAL A 354 -12.34 -8.16 11.17
C VAL A 354 -11.69 -9.53 11.33
N PRO A 355 -11.98 -10.53 10.47
CA PRO A 355 -11.33 -11.83 10.52
C PRO A 355 -9.82 -11.72 10.49
N ALA A 356 -9.13 -12.46 11.37
CA ALA A 356 -7.68 -12.34 11.56
C ALA A 356 -6.89 -12.64 10.26
N ASP A 357 -7.37 -13.58 9.47
CA ASP A 357 -6.79 -13.97 8.18
C ASP A 357 -6.96 -12.94 7.07
N LEU A 358 -7.87 -11.94 7.24
CA LEU A 358 -8.05 -10.83 6.31
C LEU A 358 -7.28 -9.57 6.71
N ARG A 359 -6.91 -9.42 7.99
CA ARG A 359 -6.32 -8.17 8.51
C ARG A 359 -5.12 -7.66 7.73
N PRO A 360 -4.17 -8.52 7.28
CA PRO A 360 -3.01 -8.06 6.52
C PRO A 360 -3.38 -7.33 5.22
N ALA A 361 -4.54 -7.62 4.62
CA ALA A 361 -5.02 -6.95 3.42
C ALA A 361 -5.44 -5.50 3.65
N PHE A 362 -5.65 -5.09 4.90
CA PHE A 362 -6.12 -3.75 5.26
C PHE A 362 -5.01 -2.75 5.59
N GLY A 363 -3.73 -3.11 5.44
CA GLY A 363 -2.61 -2.24 5.80
C GLY A 363 -2.73 -0.84 5.22
N VAL A 364 -2.95 -0.73 3.90
CA VAL A 364 -3.13 0.56 3.22
C VAL A 364 -4.41 1.27 3.69
N ALA A 365 -5.54 0.57 3.76
CA ALA A 365 -6.81 1.16 4.18
C ALA A 365 -6.77 1.72 5.61
N VAL A 366 -6.15 1.00 6.55
CA VAL A 366 -5.96 1.50 7.92
C VAL A 366 -5.02 2.71 7.94
N GLY A 367 -3.92 2.67 7.20
CA GLY A 367 -3.00 3.80 7.08
C GLY A 367 -3.66 5.07 6.51
N LEU A 368 -4.55 4.91 5.54
CA LEU A 368 -5.38 5.99 5.01
C LEU A 368 -6.39 6.50 6.05
N ALA A 369 -7.00 5.61 6.85
CA ALA A 369 -7.95 5.98 7.89
C ALA A 369 -7.31 6.72 9.08
N LEU A 370 -5.98 6.71 9.19
CA LEU A 370 -5.24 7.53 10.15
C LEU A 370 -5.12 8.99 9.71
N ARG A 371 -5.41 9.29 8.45
CA ARG A 371 -5.38 10.65 7.90
C ARG A 371 -6.60 11.47 8.35
N ARG A 372 -6.46 12.80 8.30
CA ARG A 372 -7.55 13.76 8.55
C ARG A 372 -7.72 14.64 7.31
N ASN A 373 -8.93 15.13 7.10
CA ASN A 373 -9.27 15.92 5.91
C ASN A 373 -8.43 17.20 5.70
N ARG A 374 -7.69 17.63 6.71
CA ARG A 374 -6.82 18.82 6.67
C ARG A 374 -5.34 18.53 6.91
N ASP A 375 -4.92 17.28 6.79
CA ASP A 375 -3.51 16.89 7.00
C ASP A 375 -2.52 17.56 6.03
N TRP A 376 -3.00 18.34 5.08
CA TRP A 376 -2.18 19.10 4.12
C TRP A 376 -1.92 20.56 4.52
N GLU A 377 -2.61 21.10 5.50
CA GLU A 377 -2.41 22.47 6.01
C GLU A 377 -1.12 22.58 6.84
#